data_0fc5366589d760a95b0a281ef0caf547
#
_entry.id   0fc5366589d760a95b0a281ef0caf547
#
_cell.length_a   1.000
_cell.length_b   1.000
_cell.length_c   1.000
_cell.angle_alpha   90.00
_cell.angle_beta   90.00
_cell.angle_gamma   90.00
#
_symmetry.space_group_name_H-M   'P 1'
#
loop_
_entity.id
_entity.type
_entity.pdbx_description
1 polymer ?
#
loop_
_entity_poly.entity_id
_entity_poly.type
_entity_poly.pdbx_seq_one_letter_code
_entity_poly.pdbx_strand_id
1 'polypeptide(L)'
;MFFKLNNFYKVILIIFTMIGYTMTAEANENILLLELKDGIVTIEMKPEVAPNHVARITELVKEGFYDGLKFHRVIAGFMAQTGDPLGNGTGGSGKNLKAEFNNERHIKGTLSMARAQSPDSADSQFFICLDDAPHLNGQYTVWGQVIDGMEYVDNIKKGEGNNYFVFSTF
;
A
#
# COMPACT_ATOMS: atom_id res chain seq x y z
N MET A 1 -29.89 -58.32 21.71
CA MET A 1 -29.46 -58.46 20.30
C MET A 1 -28.66 -57.17 19.98
N PHE A 2 -27.30 -57.20 20.11
CA PHE A 2 -26.45 -56.05 19.90
C PHE A 2 -25.95 -56.04 18.47
N PHE A 3 -26.35 -54.99 17.70
CA PHE A 3 -25.82 -54.79 16.36
C PHE A 3 -24.38 -54.28 16.45
N LYS A 4 -23.40 -55.06 16.02
CA LYS A 4 -22.02 -54.60 15.78
C LYS A 4 -22.04 -53.61 14.61
N LEU A 5 -21.85 -52.35 14.82
CA LEU A 5 -21.58 -51.39 13.76
C LEU A 5 -20.26 -51.74 13.09
N ASN A 6 -20.31 -51.97 11.80
CA ASN A 6 -19.21 -52.43 10.97
C ASN A 6 -18.12 -51.33 10.90
N ASN A 7 -16.85 -51.71 11.05
CA ASN A 7 -15.70 -50.78 11.05
C ASN A 7 -15.57 -49.94 9.76
N PHE A 8 -16.31 -50.30 8.72
CA PHE A 8 -16.33 -49.59 7.45
C PHE A 8 -16.94 -48.18 7.57
N TYR A 9 -17.94 -47.95 8.39
CA TYR A 9 -18.56 -46.64 8.61
C TYR A 9 -17.72 -45.71 9.48
N LYS A 10 -16.84 -46.25 10.32
CA LYS A 10 -15.93 -45.44 11.14
C LYS A 10 -14.80 -44.79 10.31
N VAL A 11 -14.32 -45.48 9.27
CA VAL A 11 -13.28 -44.99 8.36
C VAL A 11 -13.84 -43.88 7.47
N ILE A 12 -15.07 -43.99 6.99
CA ILE A 12 -15.71 -42.95 6.15
C ILE A 12 -15.98 -41.69 6.95
N LEU A 13 -16.35 -41.79 8.22
CA LEU A 13 -16.61 -40.62 9.08
C LEU A 13 -15.32 -39.85 9.39
N ILE A 14 -14.18 -40.53 9.51
CA ILE A 14 -12.86 -39.88 9.78
C ILE A 14 -12.32 -39.19 8.52
N ILE A 15 -12.59 -39.72 7.32
CA ILE A 15 -12.18 -39.10 6.07
C ILE A 15 -12.97 -37.81 5.79
N PHE A 16 -14.24 -37.74 6.19
CA PHE A 16 -15.06 -36.54 5.97
C PHE A 16 -14.72 -35.39 6.91
N THR A 17 -14.06 -35.66 8.05
CA THR A 17 -13.62 -34.61 9.00
C THR A 17 -12.23 -34.04 8.68
N MET A 18 -11.46 -34.66 7.78
CA MET A 18 -10.11 -34.20 7.37
C MET A 18 -10.13 -33.31 6.11
N ILE A 19 -11.26 -33.19 5.40
CA ILE A 19 -11.36 -32.36 4.17
C ILE A 19 -11.81 -30.93 4.49
N GLY A 20 -12.06 -30.59 5.75
CA GLY A 20 -12.75 -29.37 6.16
C GLY A 20 -11.89 -28.24 6.69
N TYR A 21 -10.56 -28.31 6.75
CA TYR A 21 -9.74 -27.22 7.32
C TYR A 21 -8.41 -27.01 6.58
N THR A 22 -8.49 -26.62 5.33
CA THR A 22 -7.45 -25.79 4.73
C THR A 22 -8.12 -24.54 4.14
N MET A 23 -8.76 -23.76 4.96
CA MET A 23 -8.80 -22.33 4.72
C MET A 23 -7.41 -21.82 5.10
N THR A 24 -6.47 -21.92 4.19
CA THR A 24 -5.34 -21.00 4.17
C THR A 24 -5.98 -19.62 4.06
N ALA A 25 -5.94 -18.83 5.13
CA ALA A 25 -6.01 -17.40 4.98
C ALA A 25 -4.84 -17.08 4.06
N GLU A 26 -5.09 -16.86 2.77
CA GLU A 26 -4.15 -16.16 1.91
C GLU A 26 -3.92 -14.83 2.61
N ALA A 27 -2.76 -14.69 3.25
CA ALA A 27 -2.29 -13.40 3.71
C ALA A 27 -2.36 -12.53 2.46
N ASN A 28 -3.13 -11.46 2.51
CA ASN A 28 -3.31 -10.56 1.37
C ASN A 28 -1.96 -9.84 1.19
N GLU A 29 -1.07 -10.41 0.38
CA GLU A 29 0.31 -9.95 0.16
C GLU A 29 0.37 -8.50 -0.34
N ASN A 30 -0.79 -7.92 -0.70
CA ASN A 30 -0.92 -6.59 -1.25
C ASN A 30 -1.35 -5.53 -0.22
N ILE A 31 -1.33 -5.84 1.07
CA ILE A 31 -1.65 -4.87 2.12
C ILE A 31 -0.38 -4.26 2.69
N LEU A 32 -0.35 -2.93 2.72
CA LEU A 32 0.68 -2.12 3.33
C LEU A 32 0.08 -1.30 4.47
N LEU A 33 0.72 -1.30 5.62
CA LEU A 33 0.34 -0.45 6.75
C LEU A 33 1.25 0.77 6.82
N LEU A 34 0.65 1.93 6.93
CA LEU A 34 1.32 3.20 7.18
C LEU A 34 0.95 3.68 8.58
N GLU A 35 1.91 3.66 9.50
CA GLU A 35 1.72 4.18 10.85
C GLU A 35 1.95 5.70 10.86
N LEU A 36 0.91 6.44 11.18
CA LEU A 36 0.93 7.88 11.41
C LEU A 36 0.84 8.17 12.91
N LYS A 37 1.12 9.41 13.30
CA LYS A 37 1.01 9.87 14.69
C LYS A 37 -0.35 9.55 15.33
N ASP A 38 -1.43 9.67 14.57
CA ASP A 38 -2.80 9.57 15.07
C ASP A 38 -3.44 8.20 14.84
N GLY A 39 -2.80 7.28 14.07
CA GLY A 39 -3.30 5.94 13.83
C GLY A 39 -2.68 5.23 12.63
N ILE A 40 -3.19 4.06 12.33
CA ILE A 40 -2.72 3.20 11.23
C ILE A 40 -3.61 3.40 10.02
N VAL A 41 -2.98 3.62 8.87
CA VAL A 41 -3.63 3.68 7.56
C VAL A 41 -3.39 2.35 6.84
N THR A 42 -4.45 1.72 6.38
CA THR A 42 -4.36 0.47 5.61
C THR A 42 -4.44 0.80 4.12
N ILE A 43 -3.46 0.33 3.39
CA ILE A 43 -3.30 0.59 1.95
C ILE A 43 -3.37 -0.75 1.21
N GLU A 44 -4.24 -0.83 0.23
CA GLU A 44 -4.23 -1.90 -0.77
C GLU A 44 -3.31 -1.50 -1.91
N MET A 45 -2.21 -2.25 -2.09
CA MET A 45 -1.30 -2.09 -3.23
C MET A 45 -1.87 -2.77 -4.46
N LYS A 46 -1.55 -2.24 -5.65
CA LYS A 46 -2.10 -2.66 -6.96
C LYS A 46 -1.00 -3.17 -7.90
N PRO A 47 -0.38 -4.34 -7.61
CA PRO A 47 0.70 -4.88 -8.44
C PRO A 47 0.22 -5.25 -9.86
N GLU A 48 -1.07 -5.48 -10.06
CA GLU A 48 -1.66 -5.79 -11.37
C GLU A 48 -1.60 -4.62 -12.36
N VAL A 49 -1.53 -3.36 -11.88
CA VAL A 49 -1.46 -2.15 -12.73
C VAL A 49 -0.14 -1.41 -12.65
N ALA A 50 0.67 -1.65 -11.60
CA ALA A 50 1.97 -1.01 -11.39
C ALA A 50 2.99 -1.97 -10.74
N PRO A 51 3.31 -3.12 -11.37
CA PRO A 51 4.12 -4.17 -10.75
C PRO A 51 5.51 -3.70 -10.32
N ASN A 52 6.21 -2.90 -11.13
CA ASN A 52 7.57 -2.44 -10.81
C ASN A 52 7.56 -1.39 -9.68
N HIS A 53 6.55 -0.52 -9.64
CA HIS A 53 6.42 0.46 -8.58
C HIS A 53 6.05 -0.20 -7.26
N VAL A 54 5.09 -1.13 -7.24
CA VAL A 54 4.73 -1.89 -6.03
C VAL A 54 5.93 -2.69 -5.52
N ALA A 55 6.66 -3.38 -6.40
CA ALA A 55 7.86 -4.12 -6.01
C ALA A 55 8.92 -3.20 -5.38
N ARG A 56 9.16 -2.01 -5.97
CA ARG A 56 10.14 -1.06 -5.43
C ARG A 56 9.70 -0.44 -4.11
N ILE A 57 8.44 -0.05 -3.96
CA ILE A 57 7.89 0.43 -2.69
C ILE A 57 8.05 -0.65 -1.61
N THR A 58 7.70 -1.89 -1.91
CA THR A 58 7.84 -3.03 -0.99
C THR A 58 9.30 -3.26 -0.57
N GLU A 59 10.25 -3.18 -1.51
CA GLU A 59 11.69 -3.27 -1.24
C GLU A 59 12.13 -2.18 -0.26
N LEU A 60 11.82 -0.91 -0.56
CA LEU A 60 12.17 0.24 0.28
C LEU A 60 11.52 0.19 1.67
N VAL A 61 10.30 -0.31 1.77
CA VAL A 61 9.61 -0.54 3.05
C VAL A 61 10.37 -1.57 3.89
N LYS A 62 10.75 -2.70 3.30
CA LYS A 62 11.51 -3.77 3.99
C LYS A 62 12.89 -3.30 4.44
N GLU A 63 13.49 -2.35 3.73
CA GLU A 63 14.76 -1.71 4.08
C GLU A 63 14.63 -0.64 5.18
N GLY A 64 13.39 -0.28 5.60
CA GLY A 64 13.13 0.82 6.53
C GLY A 64 13.41 2.20 5.93
N PHE A 65 13.47 2.31 4.60
CA PHE A 65 13.79 3.57 3.92
C PHE A 65 12.83 4.70 4.25
N TYR A 66 11.56 4.37 4.44
CA TYR A 66 10.52 5.36 4.71
C TYR A 66 10.40 5.77 6.18
N ASP A 67 11.06 5.07 7.09
CA ASP A 67 10.94 5.31 8.52
C ASP A 67 11.41 6.72 8.90
N GLY A 68 10.55 7.46 9.58
CA GLY A 68 10.83 8.82 10.01
C GLY A 68 10.80 9.89 8.92
N LEU A 69 10.44 9.57 7.68
CA LEU A 69 10.34 10.56 6.60
C LEU A 69 9.13 11.48 6.78
N LYS A 70 9.28 12.72 6.31
CA LYS A 70 8.27 13.77 6.44
C LYS A 70 7.31 13.80 5.26
N PHE A 71 6.07 14.18 5.52
CA PHE A 71 5.22 14.75 4.48
C PHE A 71 5.68 16.19 4.19
N HIS A 72 6.67 16.33 3.33
CA HIS A 72 7.33 17.61 3.05
C HIS A 72 6.47 18.58 2.23
N ARG A 73 5.44 18.04 1.53
CA ARG A 73 4.50 18.84 0.73
C ARG A 73 3.08 18.35 0.96
N VAL A 74 2.26 19.19 1.60
CA VAL A 74 0.83 18.94 1.82
C VAL A 74 0.04 20.13 1.30
N ILE A 75 -0.92 19.87 0.42
CA ILE A 75 -1.82 20.86 -0.17
C ILE A 75 -3.25 20.41 0.15
N ALA A 76 -3.94 21.17 0.98
CA ALA A 76 -5.31 20.90 1.35
C ALA A 76 -6.23 20.81 0.10
N GLY A 77 -7.11 19.82 0.08
CA GLY A 77 -7.99 19.57 -1.07
C GLY A 77 -7.27 19.06 -2.32
N PHE A 78 -6.00 18.62 -2.18
CA PHE A 78 -5.26 18.03 -3.30
C PHE A 78 -4.50 16.76 -2.87
N MET A 79 -3.34 16.89 -2.18
CA MET A 79 -2.53 15.71 -1.84
C MET A 79 -1.55 15.95 -0.68
N ALA A 80 -1.08 14.88 -0.07
CA ALA A 80 0.03 14.82 0.86
C ALA A 80 1.18 13.99 0.27
N GLN A 81 2.37 14.59 0.07
CA GLN A 81 3.55 13.98 -0.58
C GLN A 81 4.66 13.73 0.42
N THR A 82 5.26 12.54 0.32
CA THR A 82 6.35 12.03 1.16
C THR A 82 7.37 11.22 0.33
N GLY A 83 8.25 10.44 1.00
CA GLY A 83 9.22 9.54 0.35
C GLY A 83 10.51 10.21 -0.06
N ASP A 84 10.76 11.44 0.41
CA ASP A 84 12.02 12.16 0.20
C ASP A 84 12.88 12.14 1.47
N PRO A 85 14.05 11.46 1.47
CA PRO A 85 14.95 11.44 2.62
C PRO A 85 15.54 12.81 2.99
N LEU A 86 15.58 13.77 2.04
CA LEU A 86 16.01 15.14 2.28
C LEU A 86 14.88 16.03 2.80
N GLY A 87 13.62 15.63 2.63
CA GLY A 87 12.45 16.37 3.11
C GLY A 87 12.22 17.74 2.46
N ASN A 88 12.76 17.95 1.25
CA ASN A 88 12.66 19.22 0.51
C ASN A 88 12.13 19.04 -0.95
N GLY A 89 11.84 17.82 -1.35
CA GLY A 89 11.31 17.45 -2.68
C GLY A 89 12.37 17.07 -3.71
N THR A 90 13.68 17.09 -3.35
CA THR A 90 14.76 16.82 -4.31
C THR A 90 15.47 15.48 -4.11
N GLY A 91 15.21 14.80 -3.01
CA GLY A 91 15.81 13.49 -2.70
C GLY A 91 15.05 12.31 -3.28
N GLY A 92 15.69 11.14 -3.22
CA GLY A 92 15.12 9.87 -3.65
C GLY A 92 15.98 8.71 -3.19
N SER A 93 15.63 7.49 -3.58
CA SER A 93 16.38 6.27 -3.28
C SER A 93 17.53 6.01 -4.25
N GLY A 94 17.67 6.86 -5.28
CA GLY A 94 18.72 6.77 -6.30
C GLY A 94 18.42 5.80 -7.45
N LYS A 95 17.18 5.33 -7.59
CA LYS A 95 16.77 4.40 -8.65
C LYS A 95 15.48 4.85 -9.33
N ASN A 96 15.59 5.41 -10.51
CA ASN A 96 14.43 5.79 -11.30
C ASN A 96 13.67 4.58 -11.83
N LEU A 97 12.36 4.74 -11.92
CA LEU A 97 11.41 3.77 -12.45
C LEU A 97 10.78 4.28 -13.75
N LYS A 98 10.58 3.36 -14.70
CA LYS A 98 9.79 3.66 -15.89
C LYS A 98 8.33 3.83 -15.50
N ALA A 99 7.64 4.77 -16.15
CA ALA A 99 6.24 5.02 -15.92
C ALA A 99 5.38 3.76 -16.16
N GLU A 100 4.44 3.51 -15.27
CA GLU A 100 3.38 2.49 -15.39
C GLU A 100 2.02 3.20 -15.36
N PHE A 101 1.82 4.16 -16.28
CA PHE A 101 0.54 4.87 -16.39
C PHE A 101 -0.58 3.90 -16.69
N ASN A 102 -1.67 4.00 -15.94
CA ASN A 102 -2.79 3.09 -15.97
C ASN A 102 -4.13 3.85 -15.94
N ASN A 103 -5.24 3.12 -15.98
CA ASN A 103 -6.59 3.69 -16.02
C ASN A 103 -7.19 3.95 -14.65
N GLU A 104 -6.43 3.71 -13.56
CA GLU A 104 -6.88 4.04 -12.21
C GLU A 104 -7.10 5.55 -12.08
N ARG A 105 -8.14 5.91 -11.36
CA ARG A 105 -8.50 7.31 -11.15
C ARG A 105 -7.78 7.86 -9.91
N HIS A 106 -7.33 9.11 -9.99
CA HIS A 106 -6.89 9.85 -8.82
C HIS A 106 -8.12 10.40 -8.09
N ILE A 107 -8.67 9.56 -7.20
CA ILE A 107 -9.74 9.93 -6.27
C ILE A 107 -9.16 10.05 -4.86
N LYS A 108 -9.94 10.53 -3.91
CA LYS A 108 -9.52 10.59 -2.50
C LYS A 108 -8.97 9.24 -2.02
N GLY A 109 -7.81 9.25 -1.36
CA GLY A 109 -7.11 8.06 -0.86
C GLY A 109 -6.26 7.33 -1.90
N THR A 110 -6.21 7.73 -3.17
CA THR A 110 -5.32 7.12 -4.17
C THR A 110 -3.87 7.43 -3.86
N LEU A 111 -3.00 6.39 -3.93
CA LEU A 111 -1.56 6.53 -3.86
C LEU A 111 -0.95 6.52 -5.26
N SER A 112 -0.15 7.54 -5.56
CA SER A 112 0.47 7.71 -6.88
C SER A 112 1.89 8.23 -6.77
N MET A 113 2.76 7.85 -7.72
CA MET A 113 4.17 8.23 -7.70
C MET A 113 4.37 9.69 -8.05
N ALA A 114 5.14 10.40 -7.22
CA ALA A 114 5.68 11.70 -7.61
C ALA A 114 6.83 11.51 -8.62
N ARG A 115 7.01 12.46 -9.51
CA ARG A 115 8.06 12.48 -10.52
C ARG A 115 8.47 13.88 -10.91
N ALA A 116 9.63 14.03 -11.51
CA ALA A 116 10.05 15.26 -12.16
C ALA A 116 9.35 15.42 -13.55
N GLN A 117 9.90 16.22 -14.44
CA GLN A 117 9.31 16.47 -15.76
C GLN A 117 9.26 15.21 -16.63
N SER A 118 10.32 14.39 -16.60
CA SER A 118 10.34 13.11 -17.35
C SER A 118 9.34 12.12 -16.77
N PRO A 119 8.53 11.44 -17.58
CA PRO A 119 7.66 10.35 -17.13
C PRO A 119 8.42 9.24 -16.37
N ASP A 120 9.64 8.92 -16.79
CA ASP A 120 10.47 7.85 -16.25
C ASP A 120 11.41 8.35 -15.13
N SER A 121 11.00 9.34 -14.36
CA SER A 121 11.79 9.93 -13.27
C SER A 121 11.18 9.69 -11.88
N ALA A 122 10.17 8.85 -11.74
CA ALA A 122 9.69 8.40 -10.44
C ALA A 122 10.80 7.60 -9.73
N ASP A 123 10.89 7.74 -8.41
CA ASP A 123 11.88 7.01 -7.60
C ASP A 123 11.20 6.50 -6.30
N SER A 124 11.39 7.17 -5.18
CA SER A 124 10.81 6.80 -3.88
C SER A 124 9.66 7.71 -3.44
N GLN A 125 9.56 8.91 -4.01
CA GLN A 125 8.53 9.87 -3.60
C GLN A 125 7.16 9.48 -4.14
N PHE A 126 6.15 9.57 -3.27
CA PHE A 126 4.75 9.34 -3.64
C PHE A 126 3.83 10.32 -2.91
N PHE A 127 2.59 10.39 -3.35
CA PHE A 127 1.56 11.20 -2.71
C PHE A 127 0.27 10.42 -2.50
N ILE A 128 -0.48 10.83 -1.50
CA ILE A 128 -1.84 10.35 -1.20
C ILE A 128 -2.80 11.48 -1.57
N CYS A 129 -3.79 11.21 -2.41
CA CYS A 129 -4.82 12.18 -2.77
C CYS A 129 -5.72 12.48 -1.57
N LEU A 130 -5.86 13.76 -1.22
CA LEU A 130 -6.78 14.24 -0.18
C LEU A 130 -8.17 14.57 -0.75
N ASP A 131 -8.28 14.71 -2.07
CA ASP A 131 -9.50 14.91 -2.82
C ASP A 131 -9.31 14.41 -4.25
N ASP A 132 -10.37 14.43 -5.07
CA ASP A 132 -10.34 13.99 -6.45
C ASP A 132 -9.45 14.90 -7.31
N ALA A 133 -8.53 14.30 -8.05
CA ALA A 133 -7.56 15.00 -8.90
C ALA A 133 -7.55 14.46 -10.34
N PRO A 134 -8.66 14.57 -11.08
CA PRO A 134 -8.82 13.95 -12.40
C PRO A 134 -7.81 14.45 -13.45
N HIS A 135 -7.20 15.60 -13.25
CA HIS A 135 -6.14 16.14 -14.10
C HIS A 135 -4.84 15.35 -14.06
N LEU A 136 -4.68 14.43 -13.09
CA LEU A 136 -3.52 13.54 -12.98
C LEU A 136 -3.74 12.20 -13.69
N ASN A 137 -4.97 11.84 -14.05
CA ASN A 137 -5.31 10.55 -14.64
C ASN A 137 -4.51 10.28 -15.92
N GLY A 138 -3.90 9.08 -16.01
CA GLY A 138 -3.08 8.69 -17.15
C GLY A 138 -1.72 9.41 -17.26
N GLN A 139 -1.36 10.28 -16.31
CA GLN A 139 -0.11 11.05 -16.32
C GLN A 139 0.81 10.76 -15.14
N TYR A 140 0.30 10.06 -14.12
CA TYR A 140 1.03 9.60 -12.95
C TYR A 140 0.72 8.12 -12.70
N THR A 141 1.69 7.36 -12.19
CA THR A 141 1.53 5.94 -11.90
C THR A 141 0.78 5.75 -10.58
N VAL A 142 -0.47 5.31 -10.65
CA VAL A 142 -1.23 4.86 -9.48
C VAL A 142 -0.74 3.46 -9.10
N TRP A 143 -0.43 3.24 -7.81
CA TRP A 143 0.08 1.97 -7.31
C TRP A 143 -0.66 1.44 -6.07
N GLY A 144 -1.60 2.20 -5.50
CA GLY A 144 -2.35 1.79 -4.32
C GLY A 144 -3.55 2.67 -4.01
N GLN A 145 -4.34 2.22 -3.03
CA GLN A 145 -5.52 2.91 -2.51
C GLN A 145 -5.59 2.76 -0.99
N VAL A 146 -5.86 3.83 -0.26
CA VAL A 146 -6.23 3.77 1.15
C VAL A 146 -7.61 3.11 1.26
N ILE A 147 -7.68 2.03 2.03
CA ILE A 147 -8.93 1.28 2.29
C ILE A 147 -9.45 1.46 3.71
N ASP A 148 -8.60 1.93 4.64
CA ASP A 148 -8.98 2.26 6.02
C ASP A 148 -8.03 3.33 6.60
N GLY A 149 -8.49 4.16 7.56
CA GLY A 149 -7.69 5.17 8.23
C GLY A 149 -7.48 6.46 7.44
N MET A 150 -8.34 6.79 6.45
CA MET A 150 -8.21 8.01 5.66
C MET A 150 -8.32 9.29 6.52
N GLU A 151 -9.03 9.23 7.62
CA GLU A 151 -9.14 10.33 8.59
C GLU A 151 -7.79 10.72 9.20
N TYR A 152 -6.85 9.78 9.35
CA TYR A 152 -5.50 10.06 9.82
C TYR A 152 -4.67 10.76 8.74
N VAL A 153 -4.90 10.41 7.47
CA VAL A 153 -4.26 11.09 6.32
C VAL A 153 -4.76 12.54 6.19
N ASP A 154 -6.06 12.76 6.40
CA ASP A 154 -6.67 14.10 6.37
C ASP A 154 -6.09 15.04 7.47
N ASN A 155 -5.59 14.47 8.57
CA ASN A 155 -4.98 15.22 9.68
C ASN A 155 -3.52 15.59 9.45
N ILE A 156 -2.87 15.08 8.40
CA ILE A 156 -1.46 15.39 8.10
C ILE A 156 -1.29 16.89 7.83
N LYS A 157 -0.43 17.56 8.61
CA LYS A 157 -0.12 18.95 8.41
C LYS A 157 1.18 19.15 7.64
N LYS A 158 1.22 20.20 6.83
CA LYS A 158 2.41 20.56 6.07
C LYS A 158 3.59 20.80 7.02
N GLY A 159 4.69 20.10 6.78
CA GLY A 159 5.95 20.32 7.49
C GLY A 159 6.01 19.69 8.88
N GLU A 160 5.02 18.92 9.32
CA GLU A 160 5.14 18.13 10.54
C GLU A 160 6.25 17.09 10.38
N GLY A 161 7.33 17.31 11.10
CA GLY A 161 8.58 16.61 10.94
C GLY A 161 8.78 15.41 11.84
N ASN A 162 7.74 14.83 12.43
CA ASN A 162 7.86 13.72 13.37
C ASN A 162 6.81 12.62 13.15
N ASN A 163 6.34 12.46 11.93
CA ASN A 163 5.53 11.31 11.61
C ASN A 163 6.49 10.14 11.36
N TYR A 164 6.48 9.16 12.25
CA TYR A 164 7.22 7.92 12.06
C TYR A 164 6.42 7.06 11.07
N PHE A 165 7.10 6.57 10.05
CA PHE A 165 6.54 5.58 9.15
C PHE A 165 7.12 4.23 9.52
N VAL A 166 6.29 3.33 9.98
CA VAL A 166 6.61 1.91 10.02
C VAL A 166 5.68 1.25 9.02
N PHE A 167 6.24 0.84 7.90
CA PHE A 167 5.53 -0.01 6.97
C PHE A 167 5.68 -1.45 7.44
N SER A 168 4.58 -2.13 7.64
CA SER A 168 4.56 -3.56 7.91
C SER A 168 3.76 -4.24 6.82
N THR A 169 4.40 -5.15 6.10
CA THR A 169 3.72 -6.07 5.18
C THR A 169 3.36 -7.33 5.96
N PHE A 170 2.09 -7.71 5.97
CA PHE A 170 1.62 -8.99 6.54
C PHE A 170 1.53 -10.05 5.46
#